data_f6c93ae2f477ed4877a00d811da200e8
#
_entry.id   f6c93ae2f477ed4877a00d811da200e8
#
_cell.length_a   1.000
_cell.length_b   1.000
_cell.length_c   1.000
_cell.angle_alpha   90.00
_cell.angle_beta   90.00
_cell.angle_gamma   90.00
#
_symmetry.space_group_name_H-M   'P 1'
#
loop_
_entity.id
_entity.type
_entity.pdbx_description
1 polymer ?
#
loop_
_entity_poly.entity_id
_entity_poly.type
_entity_poly.pdbx_seq_one_letter_code
_entity_poly.pdbx_strand_id
1 'polypeptide(L)'
;MKILVIGKGGREHALAYACKRSALCDELICAPGNPGMAKIGECVDVKDNDVEGLVALAKERNVDLTIVGPEATLALGVVDAFKKEGLKIFGPDKKATQVESSKDFAKKIMAKYNIPTAAYKTFYDLDSAWTYVQEQGAPIVIKEDGLKAGKGVTVASTLEQAKEALDIAFAIENNSVVIEESLFGF
;
A
#
# COMPACT_ATOMS: atom_id res chain seq x y z
N MET A 1 -27.58 -7.37 -1.03
CA MET A 1 -26.55 -6.58 -1.75
C MET A 1 -25.57 -7.53 -2.44
N LYS A 2 -25.19 -7.23 -3.67
CA LYS A 2 -24.04 -7.84 -4.33
C LYS A 2 -22.77 -7.11 -3.92
N ILE A 3 -21.83 -7.83 -3.34
CA ILE A 3 -20.57 -7.25 -2.84
C ILE A 3 -19.42 -7.81 -3.66
N LEU A 4 -18.56 -6.91 -4.17
CA LEU A 4 -17.30 -7.26 -4.81
C LEU A 4 -16.14 -7.01 -3.81
N VAL A 5 -15.32 -8.02 -3.56
CA VAL A 5 -14.06 -7.89 -2.80
C VAL A 5 -12.90 -8.02 -3.77
N ILE A 6 -12.10 -6.96 -3.89
CA ILE A 6 -10.91 -6.93 -4.75
C ILE A 6 -9.70 -7.40 -3.96
N GLY A 7 -8.95 -8.36 -4.53
CA GLY A 7 -7.72 -8.92 -4.02
C GLY A 7 -7.77 -10.43 -3.77
N LYS A 8 -6.64 -11.00 -3.32
CA LYS A 8 -6.45 -12.46 -3.23
C LYS A 8 -5.72 -12.92 -1.96
N GLY A 9 -5.31 -12.00 -1.12
CA GLY A 9 -4.55 -12.30 0.09
C GLY A 9 -5.39 -12.79 1.26
N GLY A 10 -4.74 -13.07 2.39
CA GLY A 10 -5.42 -13.46 3.63
C GLY A 10 -6.31 -12.38 4.21
N ARG A 11 -5.89 -11.10 4.08
CA ARG A 11 -6.70 -9.94 4.48
C ARG A 11 -8.00 -9.86 3.67
N GLU A 12 -7.92 -10.00 2.36
CA GLU A 12 -9.09 -9.99 1.48
C GLU A 12 -10.00 -11.20 1.72
N HIS A 13 -9.43 -12.37 2.04
CA HIS A 13 -10.23 -13.53 2.45
C HIS A 13 -10.99 -13.25 3.76
N ALA A 14 -10.36 -12.63 4.75
CA ALA A 14 -11.04 -12.25 5.99
C ALA A 14 -12.17 -11.23 5.74
N LEU A 15 -11.95 -10.23 4.87
CA LEU A 15 -12.98 -9.27 4.45
C LEU A 15 -14.15 -9.98 3.75
N ALA A 16 -13.87 -10.86 2.79
CA ALA A 16 -14.87 -11.66 2.09
C ALA A 16 -15.69 -12.53 3.05
N TYR A 17 -15.02 -13.18 4.01
CA TYR A 17 -15.69 -13.96 5.05
C TYR A 17 -16.61 -13.12 5.93
N ALA A 18 -16.16 -11.92 6.34
CA ALA A 18 -16.98 -10.99 7.11
C ALA A 18 -18.20 -10.51 6.31
N CYS A 19 -18.02 -10.18 5.02
CA CYS A 19 -19.13 -9.82 4.12
C CYS A 19 -20.14 -10.94 4.00
N LYS A 20 -19.68 -12.19 3.77
CA LYS A 20 -20.57 -13.36 3.60
C LYS A 20 -21.45 -13.64 4.83
N ARG A 21 -20.97 -13.30 6.01
CA ARG A 21 -21.74 -13.46 7.27
C ARG A 21 -22.77 -12.35 7.50
N SER A 22 -22.74 -11.29 6.73
CA SER A 22 -23.70 -10.19 6.83
C SER A 22 -25.05 -10.61 6.23
N ALA A 23 -26.13 -10.35 6.94
CA ALA A 23 -27.49 -10.53 6.42
C ALA A 23 -27.80 -9.61 5.22
N LEU A 24 -26.97 -8.60 4.96
CA LEU A 24 -27.11 -7.71 3.82
C LEU A 24 -26.41 -8.23 2.56
N CYS A 25 -25.60 -9.29 2.65
CA CYS A 25 -24.86 -9.85 1.54
C CYS A 25 -25.62 -11.01 0.91
N ASP A 26 -26.28 -10.77 -0.21
CA ASP A 26 -26.99 -11.79 -0.99
C ASP A 26 -26.01 -12.56 -1.89
N GLU A 27 -25.08 -11.85 -2.52
CA GLU A 27 -24.09 -12.38 -3.47
C GLU A 27 -22.70 -11.79 -3.17
N LEU A 28 -21.70 -12.69 -3.09
CA LEU A 28 -20.30 -12.32 -2.86
C LEU A 28 -19.47 -12.69 -4.09
N ILE A 29 -18.81 -11.67 -4.68
CA ILE A 29 -17.91 -11.81 -5.81
C ILE A 29 -16.52 -11.42 -5.33
N CYS A 30 -15.48 -12.13 -5.77
CA CYS A 30 -14.09 -11.88 -5.43
C CYS A 30 -13.25 -11.77 -6.72
N ALA A 31 -12.40 -10.75 -6.84
CA ALA A 31 -11.57 -10.54 -8.02
C ALA A 31 -10.10 -10.24 -7.65
N PRO A 32 -9.16 -11.11 -8.02
CA PRO A 32 -9.34 -12.44 -8.57
C PRO A 32 -9.79 -13.49 -7.54
N GLY A 33 -9.68 -13.19 -6.23
CA GLY A 33 -9.94 -14.13 -5.15
C GLY A 33 -8.84 -15.20 -4.99
N ASN A 34 -9.13 -16.22 -4.20
CA ASN A 34 -8.26 -17.36 -3.95
C ASN A 34 -9.09 -18.64 -3.67
N PRO A 35 -8.47 -19.84 -3.60
CA PRO A 35 -9.21 -21.08 -3.37
C PRO A 35 -10.05 -21.14 -2.07
N GLY A 36 -9.66 -20.38 -1.04
CA GLY A 36 -10.45 -20.23 0.19
C GLY A 36 -11.69 -19.36 -0.02
N MET A 37 -11.54 -18.25 -0.73
CA MET A 37 -12.64 -17.35 -1.10
C MET A 37 -13.64 -18.03 -2.04
N ALA A 38 -13.19 -18.90 -2.93
CA ALA A 38 -14.05 -19.69 -3.83
C ALA A 38 -15.02 -20.64 -3.09
N LYS A 39 -14.76 -20.93 -1.82
CA LYS A 39 -15.66 -21.75 -0.98
C LYS A 39 -16.83 -20.95 -0.42
N ILE A 40 -16.76 -19.62 -0.43
CA ILE A 40 -17.74 -18.73 0.21
C ILE A 40 -18.37 -17.72 -0.74
N GLY A 41 -17.79 -17.54 -1.94
CA GLY A 41 -18.28 -16.64 -2.98
C GLY A 41 -17.78 -17.05 -4.36
N GLU A 42 -18.20 -16.34 -5.39
CA GLU A 42 -17.73 -16.53 -6.75
C GLU A 42 -16.38 -15.83 -6.93
N CYS A 43 -15.38 -16.54 -7.45
CA CYS A 43 -14.11 -15.92 -7.88
C CYS A 43 -14.12 -15.69 -9.38
N VAL A 44 -13.84 -14.45 -9.81
CA VAL A 44 -13.78 -14.03 -11.20
C VAL A 44 -12.34 -13.67 -11.56
N ASP A 45 -11.84 -14.22 -12.66
CA ASP A 45 -10.45 -14.01 -13.11
C ASP A 45 -10.25 -12.61 -13.71
N VAL A 46 -10.40 -11.59 -12.87
CA VAL A 46 -10.01 -10.20 -13.15
C VAL A 46 -8.91 -9.84 -12.17
N LYS A 47 -7.76 -9.44 -12.68
CA LYS A 47 -6.60 -9.10 -11.84
C LYS A 47 -6.87 -7.88 -10.96
N ASP A 48 -6.33 -7.88 -9.76
CA ASP A 48 -6.45 -6.76 -8.81
C ASP A 48 -5.76 -5.46 -9.26
N ASN A 49 -4.89 -5.53 -10.24
CA ASN A 49 -4.26 -4.37 -10.89
C ASN A 49 -4.91 -3.95 -12.23
N ASP A 50 -5.94 -4.64 -12.68
CA ASP A 50 -6.71 -4.28 -13.87
C ASP A 50 -7.91 -3.41 -13.50
N VAL A 51 -7.66 -2.11 -13.32
CA VAL A 51 -8.67 -1.14 -12.87
C VAL A 51 -9.86 -1.06 -13.85
N GLU A 52 -9.61 -1.12 -15.15
CA GLU A 52 -10.67 -1.05 -16.17
C GLU A 52 -11.53 -2.32 -16.17
N GLY A 53 -10.89 -3.48 -16.07
CA GLY A 53 -11.58 -4.76 -15.95
C GLY A 53 -12.42 -4.87 -14.68
N LEU A 54 -11.92 -4.33 -13.55
CA LEU A 54 -12.67 -4.29 -12.29
C LEU A 54 -13.91 -3.39 -12.38
N VAL A 55 -13.81 -2.22 -13.03
CA VAL A 55 -14.95 -1.33 -13.29
C VAL A 55 -15.97 -2.01 -14.21
N ALA A 56 -15.52 -2.66 -15.28
CA ALA A 56 -16.38 -3.38 -16.21
C ALA A 56 -17.14 -4.52 -15.50
N LEU A 57 -16.43 -5.33 -14.70
CA LEU A 57 -17.01 -6.39 -13.88
C LEU A 57 -18.10 -5.86 -12.93
N ALA A 58 -17.81 -4.76 -12.22
CA ALA A 58 -18.77 -4.19 -11.28
C ALA A 58 -20.05 -3.70 -11.98
N LYS A 59 -19.94 -3.14 -13.18
CA LYS A 59 -21.09 -2.72 -14.00
C LYS A 59 -21.89 -3.92 -14.52
N GLU A 60 -21.21 -4.88 -15.14
CA GLU A 60 -21.82 -6.07 -15.73
C GLU A 60 -22.62 -6.86 -14.69
N ARG A 61 -22.03 -7.03 -13.50
CA ARG A 61 -22.64 -7.80 -12.41
C ARG A 61 -23.62 -6.98 -11.57
N ASN A 62 -23.81 -5.69 -11.82
CA ASN A 62 -24.61 -4.76 -11.04
C ASN A 62 -24.23 -4.82 -9.54
N VAL A 63 -22.95 -4.61 -9.24
CA VAL A 63 -22.39 -4.62 -7.89
C VAL A 63 -22.91 -3.44 -7.08
N ASP A 64 -23.45 -3.71 -5.88
CA ASP A 64 -23.98 -2.67 -4.98
C ASP A 64 -22.88 -1.98 -4.18
N LEU A 65 -21.82 -2.72 -3.81
CA LEU A 65 -20.69 -2.21 -3.04
C LEU A 65 -19.42 -2.98 -3.37
N THR A 66 -18.34 -2.24 -3.62
CA THR A 66 -16.99 -2.81 -3.79
C THR A 66 -16.12 -2.50 -2.58
N ILE A 67 -15.33 -3.47 -2.14
CA ILE A 67 -14.36 -3.33 -1.04
C ILE A 67 -12.97 -3.65 -1.59
N VAL A 68 -12.02 -2.74 -1.41
CA VAL A 68 -10.64 -2.91 -1.89
C VAL A 68 -9.74 -3.33 -0.74
N GLY A 69 -9.03 -4.45 -0.91
CA GLY A 69 -8.07 -4.94 0.07
C GLY A 69 -6.63 -4.47 -0.20
N PRO A 70 -6.08 -4.66 -1.42
CA PRO A 70 -4.67 -4.38 -1.70
C PRO A 70 -4.38 -2.88 -1.83
N GLU A 71 -3.37 -2.41 -1.12
CA GLU A 71 -2.85 -1.04 -1.22
C GLU A 71 -2.32 -0.70 -2.63
N ALA A 72 -1.76 -1.68 -3.34
CA ALA A 72 -1.30 -1.50 -4.70
C ALA A 72 -2.44 -1.15 -5.66
N THR A 73 -3.60 -1.78 -5.52
CA THR A 73 -4.80 -1.48 -6.30
C THR A 73 -5.32 -0.06 -6.01
N LEU A 74 -5.29 0.34 -4.74
CA LEU A 74 -5.66 1.70 -4.31
C LEU A 74 -4.73 2.75 -4.92
N ALA A 75 -3.42 2.48 -4.92
CA ALA A 75 -2.41 3.36 -5.51
C ALA A 75 -2.56 3.53 -7.03
N LEU A 76 -3.13 2.55 -7.73
CA LEU A 76 -3.51 2.67 -9.15
C LEU A 76 -4.71 3.58 -9.38
N GLY A 77 -5.49 3.92 -8.34
CA GLY A 77 -6.63 4.83 -8.44
C GLY A 77 -7.96 4.14 -8.75
N VAL A 78 -8.12 2.88 -8.35
CA VAL A 78 -9.38 2.14 -8.54
C VAL A 78 -10.58 2.87 -7.95
N VAL A 79 -10.42 3.52 -6.78
CA VAL A 79 -11.51 4.25 -6.12
C VAL A 79 -11.95 5.45 -6.94
N ASP A 80 -11.00 6.19 -7.53
CA ASP A 80 -11.29 7.31 -8.41
C ASP A 80 -12.02 6.85 -9.67
N ALA A 81 -11.59 5.73 -10.28
CA ALA A 81 -12.23 5.15 -11.46
C ALA A 81 -13.68 4.72 -11.17
N PHE A 82 -13.93 4.02 -10.06
CA PHE A 82 -15.27 3.61 -9.65
C PHE A 82 -16.18 4.80 -9.38
N LYS A 83 -15.69 5.80 -8.64
CA LYS A 83 -16.46 7.03 -8.35
C LYS A 83 -16.82 7.79 -9.61
N LYS A 84 -15.92 7.87 -10.60
CA LYS A 84 -16.20 8.50 -11.91
C LYS A 84 -17.38 7.84 -12.63
N GLU A 85 -17.55 6.54 -12.44
CA GLU A 85 -18.63 5.75 -13.04
C GLU A 85 -19.88 5.64 -12.14
N GLY A 86 -19.91 6.37 -11.02
CA GLY A 86 -21.05 6.36 -10.09
C GLY A 86 -21.17 5.06 -9.25
N LEU A 87 -20.13 4.21 -9.26
CA LEU A 87 -20.12 2.94 -8.54
C LEU A 87 -19.71 3.15 -7.07
N LYS A 88 -20.38 2.46 -6.16
CA LYS A 88 -20.06 2.52 -4.74
C LYS A 88 -18.84 1.68 -4.43
N ILE A 89 -17.84 2.30 -3.80
CA ILE A 89 -16.59 1.64 -3.44
C ILE A 89 -16.10 2.13 -2.09
N PHE A 90 -15.61 1.21 -1.26
CA PHE A 90 -14.95 1.50 0.00
C PHE A 90 -13.44 1.37 -0.14
N GLY A 91 -12.75 2.45 0.13
CA GLY A 91 -11.30 2.60 0.09
C GLY A 91 -10.92 4.07 -0.05
N PRO A 92 -9.67 4.45 0.28
CA PRO A 92 -9.13 5.77 0.03
C PRO A 92 -8.94 5.99 -1.48
N ASP A 93 -9.13 7.22 -1.93
CA ASP A 93 -8.75 7.61 -3.29
C ASP A 93 -7.24 7.60 -3.48
N LYS A 94 -6.78 7.77 -4.73
CA LYS A 94 -5.35 7.72 -5.07
C LYS A 94 -4.53 8.74 -4.28
N LYS A 95 -5.08 9.93 -4.01
CA LYS A 95 -4.39 10.97 -3.26
C LYS A 95 -4.26 10.60 -1.78
N ALA A 96 -5.33 10.11 -1.16
CA ALA A 96 -5.30 9.66 0.24
C ALA A 96 -4.44 8.42 0.42
N THR A 97 -4.39 7.53 -0.56
CA THR A 97 -3.54 6.33 -0.54
C THR A 97 -2.05 6.66 -0.42
N GLN A 98 -1.61 7.87 -0.77
CA GLN A 98 -0.21 8.28 -0.61
C GLN A 98 0.27 8.21 0.85
N VAL A 99 -0.61 8.27 1.83
CA VAL A 99 -0.24 8.08 3.25
C VAL A 99 0.37 6.69 3.50
N GLU A 100 -0.01 5.68 2.71
CA GLU A 100 0.56 4.33 2.74
C GLU A 100 1.60 4.12 1.63
N SER A 101 1.33 4.62 0.43
CA SER A 101 2.14 4.33 -0.75
C SER A 101 3.39 5.21 -0.92
N SER A 102 3.56 6.25 -0.10
CA SER A 102 4.76 7.10 -0.06
C SER A 102 5.13 7.44 1.37
N LYS A 103 6.28 6.98 1.81
CA LYS A 103 6.82 7.26 3.15
C LYS A 103 7.13 8.75 3.31
N ASP A 104 7.67 9.38 2.26
CA ASP A 104 7.95 10.81 2.23
C ASP A 104 6.65 11.63 2.41
N PHE A 105 5.59 11.28 1.68
CA PHE A 105 4.29 11.95 1.82
C PHE A 105 3.71 11.75 3.23
N ALA A 106 3.74 10.53 3.77
CA ALA A 106 3.28 10.25 5.13
C ALA A 106 4.04 11.08 6.16
N LYS A 107 5.36 11.13 6.06
CA LYS A 107 6.22 11.93 6.95
C LYS A 107 5.92 13.44 6.86
N LYS A 108 5.70 13.96 5.65
CA LYS A 108 5.29 15.37 5.45
C LYS A 108 3.94 15.68 6.11
N ILE A 109 2.97 14.75 6.04
CA ILE A 109 1.69 14.89 6.75
C ILE A 109 1.90 14.88 8.27
N MET A 110 2.70 13.93 8.78
CA MET A 110 3.00 13.84 10.21
C MET A 110 3.68 15.13 10.72
N ALA A 111 4.66 15.65 10.00
CA ALA A 111 5.33 16.91 10.35
C ALA A 111 4.35 18.09 10.32
N LYS A 112 3.49 18.19 9.30
CA LYS A 112 2.51 19.28 9.16
C LYS A 112 1.52 19.34 10.32
N TYR A 113 1.10 18.19 10.82
CA TYR A 113 0.07 18.08 11.85
C TYR A 113 0.63 17.73 13.23
N ASN A 114 1.95 17.81 13.43
CA ASN A 114 2.64 17.48 14.68
C ASN A 114 2.30 16.07 15.21
N ILE A 115 2.17 15.10 14.30
CA ILE A 115 1.97 13.69 14.67
C ILE A 115 3.33 13.11 15.05
N PRO A 116 3.48 12.52 16.27
CA PRO A 116 4.74 11.95 16.72
C PRO A 116 5.25 10.87 15.75
N THR A 117 6.50 11.00 15.35
CA THR A 117 7.20 10.03 14.49
C THR A 117 8.70 10.21 14.66
N ALA A 118 9.49 9.22 14.24
CA ALA A 118 10.94 9.30 14.22
C ALA A 118 11.40 10.52 13.40
N ALA A 119 12.46 11.20 13.83
CA ALA A 119 13.12 12.23 13.06
C ALA A 119 13.55 11.65 11.71
N TYR A 120 13.40 12.42 10.64
CA TYR A 120 13.62 11.90 9.29
C TYR A 120 14.12 12.97 8.33
N LYS A 121 14.74 12.49 7.25
CA LYS A 121 15.02 13.31 6.06
C LYS A 121 14.91 12.47 4.80
N THR A 122 14.40 13.06 3.71
CA THR A 122 14.24 12.39 2.42
C THR A 122 15.35 12.80 1.47
N PHE A 123 15.90 11.85 0.72
CA PHE A 123 16.99 12.02 -0.22
C PHE A 123 16.63 11.41 -1.58
N TYR A 124 17.15 12.05 -2.63
CA TYR A 124 16.93 11.69 -4.02
C TYR A 124 18.21 11.32 -4.76
N ASP A 125 19.35 11.36 -4.06
CA ASP A 125 20.68 11.01 -4.56
C ASP A 125 21.52 10.36 -3.45
N LEU A 126 22.48 9.54 -3.88
CA LEU A 126 23.32 8.75 -3.00
C LEU A 126 24.27 9.63 -2.17
N ASP A 127 24.87 10.65 -2.79
CA ASP A 127 25.94 11.42 -2.15
C ASP A 127 25.41 12.23 -0.97
N SER A 128 24.28 12.92 -1.14
CA SER A 128 23.63 13.67 -0.07
C SER A 128 23.09 12.76 1.03
N ALA A 129 22.54 11.58 0.66
CA ALA A 129 22.08 10.58 1.61
C ALA A 129 23.24 10.04 2.47
N TRP A 130 24.34 9.69 1.83
CA TRP A 130 25.53 9.18 2.49
C TRP A 130 26.17 10.21 3.43
N THR A 131 26.30 11.45 2.99
CA THR A 131 26.79 12.56 3.83
C THR A 131 25.96 12.68 5.11
N TYR A 132 24.64 12.66 4.98
CA TYR A 132 23.74 12.73 6.12
C TYR A 132 23.90 11.52 7.07
N VAL A 133 24.03 10.30 6.54
CA VAL A 133 24.26 9.11 7.36
C VAL A 133 25.58 9.19 8.14
N GLN A 134 26.64 9.72 7.51
CA GLN A 134 27.93 9.94 8.19
C GLN A 134 27.82 10.95 9.34
N GLU A 135 27.02 11.99 9.17
CA GLU A 135 26.77 13.01 10.20
C GLU A 135 25.94 12.46 11.37
N GLN A 136 24.92 11.66 11.08
CA GLN A 136 24.01 11.10 12.11
C GLN A 136 24.60 9.90 12.84
N GLY A 137 25.45 9.13 12.17
CA GLY A 137 26.00 7.87 12.68
C GLY A 137 25.00 6.69 12.59
N ALA A 138 25.38 5.58 13.24
CA ALA A 138 24.56 4.40 13.37
C ALA A 138 24.25 4.13 14.85
N PRO A 139 23.12 3.48 15.21
CA PRO A 139 22.15 2.85 14.30
C PRO A 139 21.22 3.86 13.63
N ILE A 140 20.83 3.55 12.38
CA ILE A 140 19.96 4.40 11.57
C ILE A 140 19.03 3.55 10.69
N VAL A 141 17.86 4.06 10.29
CA VAL A 141 16.89 3.31 9.51
C VAL A 141 16.78 3.93 8.11
N ILE A 142 17.01 3.11 7.10
CA ILE A 142 16.93 3.50 5.68
C ILE A 142 15.71 2.82 5.08
N LYS A 143 14.82 3.62 4.50
CA LYS A 143 13.56 3.14 3.90
C LYS A 143 13.47 3.62 2.47
N GLU A 144 13.43 2.70 1.53
CA GLU A 144 13.08 3.04 0.15
C GLU A 144 11.63 3.57 0.10
N ASP A 145 11.39 4.65 -0.63
CA ASP A 145 10.03 5.17 -0.80
C ASP A 145 9.21 4.26 -1.71
N GLY A 146 7.88 4.41 -1.65
CA GLY A 146 6.95 3.59 -2.39
C GLY A 146 6.55 2.28 -1.69
N LEU A 147 5.71 1.51 -2.39
CA LEU A 147 5.23 0.20 -1.93
C LEU A 147 6.30 -0.87 -2.20
N LYS A 148 6.92 -1.39 -1.14
CA LYS A 148 8.01 -2.39 -1.20
C LYS A 148 7.64 -3.71 -0.53
N ALA A 149 6.38 -3.91 -0.14
CA ALA A 149 5.88 -5.14 0.49
C ALA A 149 6.75 -5.61 1.69
N GLY A 150 7.19 -4.66 2.53
CA GLY A 150 8.02 -4.94 3.70
C GLY A 150 9.51 -5.19 3.41
N LYS A 151 9.96 -5.09 2.15
CA LYS A 151 11.34 -5.42 1.74
C LYS A 151 12.24 -4.19 1.52
N GLY A 152 11.72 -2.98 1.64
CA GLY A 152 12.46 -1.74 1.39
C GLY A 152 12.89 -1.03 2.68
N VAL A 153 13.11 -1.75 3.79
CA VAL A 153 13.52 -1.16 5.08
C VAL A 153 14.75 -1.89 5.59
N THR A 154 15.81 -1.12 5.88
CA THR A 154 17.04 -1.61 6.50
C THR A 154 17.26 -0.87 7.80
N VAL A 155 17.35 -1.58 8.91
CA VAL A 155 17.84 -1.08 10.19
C VAL A 155 19.35 -1.32 10.21
N ALA A 156 20.12 -0.29 9.91
CA ALA A 156 21.59 -0.38 9.84
C ALA A 156 22.19 -0.12 11.21
N SER A 157 22.84 -1.13 11.77
CA SER A 157 23.55 -1.04 13.05
C SER A 157 24.96 -0.46 12.91
N THR A 158 25.52 -0.44 11.69
CA THR A 158 26.83 0.14 11.36
C THR A 158 26.77 1.01 10.12
N LEU A 159 27.76 1.87 9.91
CA LEU A 159 27.87 2.70 8.73
C LEU A 159 28.04 1.87 7.44
N GLU A 160 28.72 0.73 7.52
CA GLU A 160 28.90 -0.17 6.38
C GLU A 160 27.55 -0.73 5.90
N GLN A 161 26.70 -1.19 6.84
CA GLN A 161 25.36 -1.65 6.52
C GLN A 161 24.49 -0.54 5.94
N ALA A 162 24.63 0.68 6.44
CA ALA A 162 23.92 1.83 5.93
C ALA A 162 24.36 2.16 4.49
N LYS A 163 25.66 2.12 4.21
CA LYS A 163 26.21 2.37 2.87
C LYS A 163 25.70 1.34 1.88
N GLU A 164 25.75 0.05 2.23
CA GLU A 164 25.24 -1.03 1.38
C GLU A 164 23.75 -0.85 1.07
N ALA A 165 22.93 -0.51 2.07
CA ALA A 165 21.50 -0.25 1.87
C ALA A 165 21.24 0.94 0.93
N LEU A 166 22.02 2.01 1.04
CA LEU A 166 21.91 3.16 0.14
C LEU A 166 22.35 2.81 -1.28
N ASP A 167 23.45 2.06 -1.44
CA ASP A 167 23.92 1.63 -2.76
C ASP A 167 22.88 0.77 -3.48
N ILE A 168 22.22 -0.16 -2.77
CA ILE A 168 21.13 -0.97 -3.30
C ILE A 168 19.93 -0.09 -3.69
N ALA A 169 19.53 0.81 -2.80
CA ALA A 169 18.37 1.67 -3.03
C ALA A 169 18.56 2.58 -4.24
N PHE A 170 19.72 3.22 -4.38
CA PHE A 170 20.01 4.15 -5.48
C PHE A 170 20.52 3.48 -6.76
N ALA A 171 20.74 2.16 -6.76
CA ALA A 171 20.91 1.40 -8.00
C ALA A 171 19.62 1.36 -8.85
N ILE A 172 18.48 1.66 -8.24
CA ILE A 172 17.18 1.81 -8.91
C ILE A 172 17.03 3.24 -9.38
N GLU A 173 16.86 3.44 -10.68
CA GLU A 173 16.70 4.75 -11.28
C GLU A 173 15.46 5.48 -10.72
N ASN A 174 15.60 6.78 -10.47
CA ASN A 174 14.55 7.66 -9.91
C ASN A 174 13.99 7.20 -8.54
N ASN A 175 14.74 6.39 -7.79
CA ASN A 175 14.34 6.02 -6.43
C ASN A 175 14.64 7.16 -5.44
N SER A 176 13.93 7.13 -4.31
CA SER A 176 14.18 8.01 -3.17
C SER A 176 14.20 7.20 -1.89
N VAL A 177 14.90 7.71 -0.88
CA VAL A 177 14.98 7.08 0.43
C VAL A 177 14.58 8.06 1.52
N VAL A 178 13.86 7.56 2.51
CA VAL A 178 13.59 8.22 3.78
C VAL A 178 14.53 7.64 4.81
N ILE A 179 15.40 8.47 5.36
CA ILE A 179 16.34 8.08 6.42
C ILE A 179 15.75 8.56 7.74
N GLU A 180 15.64 7.64 8.71
CA GLU A 180 15.03 7.90 10.01
C GLU A 180 15.99 7.56 11.14
N GLU A 181 15.86 8.27 12.27
CA GLU A 181 16.50 7.83 13.52
C GLU A 181 16.02 6.45 13.93
N SER A 182 16.89 5.67 14.56
CA SER A 182 16.54 4.37 15.12
C SER A 182 15.92 4.56 16.50
N LEU A 183 14.62 4.27 16.64
CA LEU A 183 13.94 4.33 17.93
C LEU A 183 14.00 2.97 18.61
N PHE A 184 14.38 2.98 19.88
CA PHE A 184 14.34 1.81 20.75
C PHE A 184 13.09 1.93 21.65
N GLY A 185 12.25 0.90 21.63
CA GLY A 185 11.07 0.80 22.48
C GLY A 185 11.22 -0.28 23.55
N PHE A 186 10.29 -0.32 24.47
CA PHE A 186 10.15 -1.34 25.50
C PHE A 186 9.26 -2.46 24.99
#